data_2a6ac9b0e40fa50a9209ee4e72cd03bf
#
_entry.id   2a6ac9b0e40fa50a9209ee4e72cd03bf
#
_cell.length_a   1.000
_cell.length_b   1.000
_cell.length_c   1.000
_cell.angle_alpha   90.00
_cell.angle_beta   90.00
_cell.angle_gamma   90.00
#
_symmetry.space_group_name_H-M   'P 1'
#
loop_
_entity.id
_entity.type
_entity.pdbx_description
1 polymer ?
#
loop_
_entity_poly.entity_id
_entity_poly.type
_entity_poly.pdbx_seq_one_letter_code
_entity_poly.pdbx_strand_id
1 'polypeptide(L)'
;RYEYLKADGYGKTCWDGKHFYSTKTENAQKQVLIGIGADTITVFEEDGTILTTHTRQYGMVRTDSIDYSTSLACLAQNAGAWFNSGLRGTVPDTLRDYLDQQPKPELRKHLRLLKDLTEQYGLQTAFSAMEHTVRNGSVNVCDATVIAARMTGYGLETPPEPGPPLQVYDAAFLRGGAVDDA
;
A
#
# COMPACT_ATOMS: atom_id res chain seq x y z
N ARG A 1 8.11 -24.32 -13.24
CA ARG A 1 9.53 -24.65 -13.09
C ARG A 1 10.04 -24.04 -11.79
N TYR A 2 10.93 -24.76 -11.08
CA TYR A 2 11.52 -24.25 -9.84
C TYR A 2 13.02 -24.14 -10.01
N GLU A 3 13.61 -23.06 -9.52
CA GLU A 3 15.05 -22.81 -9.57
C GLU A 3 15.54 -22.07 -8.34
N TYR A 4 16.79 -22.34 -7.94
CA TYR A 4 17.48 -21.56 -6.94
C TYR A 4 18.25 -20.43 -7.59
N LEU A 5 17.92 -19.20 -7.26
CA LEU A 5 18.61 -18.01 -7.75
C LEU A 5 19.28 -17.28 -6.58
N LYS A 6 20.47 -16.76 -6.83
CA LYS A 6 21.16 -15.94 -5.83
C LYS A 6 20.54 -14.55 -5.81
N ALA A 7 20.11 -14.11 -4.62
CA ALA A 7 19.69 -12.74 -4.42
C ALA A 7 20.90 -11.79 -4.41
N ASP A 8 20.71 -10.59 -4.91
CA ASP A 8 21.71 -9.52 -4.87
C ASP A 8 21.88 -8.93 -3.46
N GLY A 9 22.68 -7.86 -3.30
CA GLY A 9 22.90 -7.19 -2.02
C GLY A 9 21.66 -6.47 -1.46
N TYR A 10 20.60 -6.32 -2.25
CA TYR A 10 19.34 -5.70 -1.89
C TYR A 10 18.21 -6.72 -1.68
N GLY A 11 18.51 -8.01 -1.75
CA GLY A 11 17.52 -9.08 -1.63
C GLY A 11 16.64 -9.24 -2.87
N LYS A 12 17.13 -8.90 -4.06
CA LYS A 12 16.42 -9.12 -5.32
C LYS A 12 17.01 -10.30 -6.08
N THR A 13 16.16 -11.11 -6.70
CA THR A 13 16.56 -12.16 -7.63
C THR A 13 16.34 -11.74 -9.08
N CYS A 14 17.18 -12.23 -10.00
CA CYS A 14 17.04 -11.96 -11.43
C CYS A 14 16.89 -13.28 -12.18
N TRP A 15 15.76 -13.46 -12.89
CA TRP A 15 15.49 -14.70 -13.64
C TRP A 15 16.21 -14.78 -14.98
N ASP A 16 16.14 -13.73 -15.77
CA ASP A 16 16.57 -13.74 -17.18
C ASP A 16 17.68 -12.72 -17.50
N GLY A 17 18.36 -12.22 -16.47
CA GLY A 17 19.37 -11.17 -16.58
C GLY A 17 18.82 -9.75 -16.72
N LYS A 18 17.48 -9.57 -16.78
CA LYS A 18 16.85 -8.27 -17.01
C LYS A 18 15.75 -7.93 -16.03
N HIS A 19 14.95 -8.92 -15.61
CA HIS A 19 13.81 -8.71 -14.75
C HIS A 19 14.16 -9.12 -13.32
N PHE A 20 14.12 -8.13 -12.43
CA PHE A 20 14.45 -8.28 -11.02
C PHE A 20 13.18 -8.36 -10.19
N TYR A 21 13.14 -9.31 -9.26
CA TYR A 21 12.01 -9.58 -8.37
C TYR A 21 12.48 -9.47 -6.93
N SER A 22 11.82 -8.65 -6.13
CA SER A 22 12.18 -8.52 -4.73
C SER A 22 11.86 -9.79 -3.95
N THR A 23 12.72 -10.12 -3.03
CA THR A 23 12.50 -11.06 -1.96
C THR A 23 12.47 -10.30 -0.62
N LYS A 24 12.99 -10.82 0.46
CA LYS A 24 13.22 -10.06 1.68
C LYS A 24 14.70 -9.69 1.83
N THR A 25 14.96 -8.63 2.59
CA THR A 25 16.32 -8.10 2.79
C THR A 25 17.25 -9.13 3.43
N GLU A 26 16.72 -10.01 4.31
CA GLU A 26 17.47 -11.10 4.95
C GLU A 26 17.97 -12.15 3.97
N ASN A 27 17.41 -12.18 2.76
CA ASN A 27 17.82 -13.06 1.67
C ASN A 27 18.99 -12.49 0.85
N ALA A 28 19.48 -11.30 1.18
CA ALA A 28 20.61 -10.69 0.49
C ALA A 28 21.81 -11.66 0.44
N GLN A 29 22.35 -11.85 -0.78
CA GLN A 29 23.46 -12.76 -1.10
C GLN A 29 23.18 -14.26 -0.87
N LYS A 30 21.97 -14.66 -0.48
CA LYS A 30 21.56 -16.06 -0.30
C LYS A 30 20.95 -16.65 -1.57
N GLN A 31 20.91 -17.97 -1.61
CA GLN A 31 20.13 -18.72 -2.60
C GLN A 31 18.66 -18.73 -2.20
N VAL A 32 17.78 -18.37 -3.10
CA VAL A 32 16.34 -18.31 -2.88
C VAL A 32 15.64 -19.19 -3.90
N LEU A 33 14.72 -20.02 -3.44
CA LEU A 33 13.90 -20.85 -4.32
C LEU A 33 12.82 -19.98 -4.98
N ILE A 34 12.76 -20.01 -6.30
CA ILE A 34 11.70 -19.37 -7.06
C ILE A 34 10.93 -20.35 -7.91
N GLY A 35 9.62 -20.18 -8.01
CA GLY A 35 8.72 -20.86 -8.91
C GLY A 35 8.42 -19.98 -10.12
N ILE A 36 8.70 -20.49 -11.31
CA ILE A 36 8.55 -19.76 -12.57
C ILE A 36 7.32 -20.30 -13.28
N GLY A 37 6.23 -19.53 -13.21
CA GLY A 37 5.00 -19.78 -13.96
C GLY A 37 4.98 -19.10 -15.32
N ALA A 38 3.86 -19.21 -16.04
CA ALA A 38 3.64 -18.47 -17.27
C ALA A 38 3.56 -16.96 -16.95
N ASP A 39 2.69 -16.59 -16.02
CA ASP A 39 2.38 -15.17 -15.73
C ASP A 39 2.88 -14.73 -14.35
N THR A 40 3.48 -15.61 -13.58
CA THR A 40 3.90 -15.33 -12.19
C THR A 40 5.30 -15.83 -11.90
N ILE A 41 5.97 -15.12 -11.02
CA ILE A 41 7.19 -15.54 -10.33
C ILE A 41 6.85 -15.62 -8.84
N THR A 42 6.92 -16.82 -8.26
CA THR A 42 6.66 -17.06 -6.84
C THR A 42 7.97 -17.25 -6.11
N VAL A 43 8.17 -16.50 -5.05
CA VAL A 43 9.35 -16.60 -4.17
C VAL A 43 8.97 -17.42 -2.94
N PHE A 44 9.82 -18.36 -2.56
CA PHE A 44 9.59 -19.25 -1.42
C PHE A 44 10.58 -18.97 -0.29
N GLU A 45 10.10 -19.18 0.94
CA GLU A 45 10.93 -19.25 2.13
C GLU A 45 11.71 -20.57 2.19
N GLU A 46 12.66 -20.67 3.12
CA GLU A 46 13.46 -21.88 3.33
C GLU A 46 12.61 -23.09 3.75
N ASP A 47 11.48 -22.85 4.41
CA ASP A 47 10.51 -23.88 4.82
C ASP A 47 9.52 -24.31 3.70
N GLY A 48 9.62 -23.70 2.52
CA GLY A 48 8.76 -23.96 1.37
C GLY A 48 7.45 -23.17 1.36
N THR A 49 7.20 -22.31 2.34
CA THR A 49 6.05 -21.41 2.31
C THR A 49 6.25 -20.30 1.27
N ILE A 50 5.15 -19.76 0.74
CA ILE A 50 5.22 -18.67 -0.22
C ILE A 50 5.52 -17.37 0.53
N LEU A 51 6.66 -16.74 0.18
CA LEU A 51 7.02 -15.42 0.68
C LEU A 51 6.23 -14.33 -0.07
N THR A 52 6.29 -14.35 -1.41
CA THR A 52 5.60 -13.39 -2.26
C THR A 52 5.41 -13.92 -3.67
N THR A 53 4.45 -13.33 -4.40
CA THR A 53 4.20 -13.64 -5.81
C THR A 53 4.18 -12.36 -6.61
N HIS A 54 5.02 -12.31 -7.63
CA HIS A 54 5.10 -11.20 -8.58
C HIS A 54 4.44 -11.56 -9.90
N THR A 55 3.89 -10.58 -10.58
CA THR A 55 3.56 -10.71 -12.00
C THR A 55 4.85 -10.81 -12.80
N ARG A 56 4.97 -11.86 -13.60
CA ARG A 56 6.14 -12.09 -14.43
C ARG A 56 6.27 -10.99 -15.49
N GLN A 57 7.45 -10.42 -15.56
CA GLN A 57 7.77 -9.39 -16.52
C GLN A 57 8.38 -10.03 -17.79
N TYR A 58 8.10 -9.42 -18.92
CA TYR A 58 8.60 -9.85 -20.24
C TYR A 58 9.21 -8.68 -21.00
N GLY A 59 10.02 -8.98 -21.96
CA GLY A 59 10.60 -7.98 -22.86
C GLY A 59 12.10 -7.82 -22.72
N MET A 60 12.64 -6.79 -23.37
CA MET A 60 14.09 -6.57 -23.47
C MET A 60 14.59 -5.47 -22.53
N VAL A 61 13.68 -4.74 -21.89
CA VAL A 61 14.00 -3.63 -20.99
C VAL A 61 14.12 -4.17 -19.56
N ARG A 62 15.12 -3.67 -18.84
CA ARG A 62 15.27 -3.99 -17.41
C ARG A 62 14.06 -3.49 -16.63
N THR A 63 13.49 -4.35 -15.79
CA THR A 63 12.40 -4.02 -14.88
C THR A 63 12.71 -4.51 -13.47
N ASP A 64 12.19 -3.79 -12.50
CA ASP A 64 12.22 -4.17 -11.08
C ASP A 64 10.77 -4.35 -10.59
N SER A 65 10.40 -5.58 -10.24
CA SER A 65 9.13 -5.87 -9.55
C SER A 65 9.37 -5.94 -8.06
N ILE A 66 8.85 -4.97 -7.33
CA ILE A 66 9.09 -4.83 -5.89
C ILE A 66 7.82 -5.20 -5.14
N ASP A 67 7.94 -6.13 -4.20
CA ASP A 67 6.92 -6.35 -3.18
C ASP A 67 7.16 -5.36 -2.04
N TYR A 68 6.31 -4.37 -1.96
CA TYR A 68 6.41 -3.31 -0.97
C TYR A 68 6.00 -3.77 0.44
N SER A 69 5.25 -4.88 0.58
CA SER A 69 4.84 -5.40 1.89
C SER A 69 6.04 -5.88 2.70
N THR A 70 6.97 -6.62 2.06
CA THR A 70 8.21 -7.05 2.72
C THR A 70 9.12 -5.87 3.07
N SER A 71 9.23 -4.89 2.17
CA SER A 71 10.01 -3.65 2.43
C SER A 71 9.42 -2.85 3.59
N LEU A 72 8.10 -2.73 3.66
CA LEU A 72 7.40 -2.03 4.75
C LEU A 72 7.56 -2.77 6.08
N ALA A 73 7.55 -4.10 6.09
CA ALA A 73 7.78 -4.87 7.30
C ALA A 73 9.17 -4.57 7.92
N CYS A 74 10.21 -4.53 7.08
CA CYS A 74 11.56 -4.15 7.51
C CYS A 74 11.63 -2.70 8.01
N LEU A 75 11.01 -1.75 7.31
CA LEU A 75 10.98 -0.35 7.69
C LEU A 75 10.18 -0.11 8.99
N ALA A 76 9.09 -0.84 9.20
CA ALA A 76 8.31 -0.78 10.43
C ALA A 76 9.09 -1.26 11.66
N GLN A 77 10.06 -2.16 11.47
CA GLN A 77 11.00 -2.58 12.51
C GLN A 77 12.16 -1.57 12.66
N ASN A 78 12.74 -1.14 11.55
CA ASN A 78 13.87 -0.21 11.50
C ASN A 78 13.54 1.06 10.72
N ALA A 79 12.82 1.98 11.35
CA ALA A 79 12.45 3.26 10.76
C ALA A 79 13.67 4.14 10.35
N GLY A 80 14.85 3.88 10.92
CA GLY A 80 16.09 4.58 10.54
C GLY A 80 16.53 4.30 9.10
N ALA A 81 16.09 3.20 8.49
CA ALA A 81 16.38 2.87 7.10
C ALA A 81 15.49 3.62 6.09
N TRP A 82 14.49 4.36 6.54
CA TRP A 82 13.53 5.07 5.69
C TRP A 82 14.19 5.95 4.63
N PHE A 83 15.13 6.79 5.03
CA PHE A 83 15.78 7.77 4.13
C PHE A 83 16.57 7.13 2.99
N ASN A 84 17.03 5.89 3.18
CA ASN A 84 17.80 5.12 2.19
C ASN A 84 16.95 4.05 1.50
N SER A 85 15.63 3.99 1.78
CA SER A 85 14.77 2.96 1.21
C SER A 85 14.31 3.33 -0.20
N GLY A 86 14.25 2.34 -1.09
CA GLY A 86 13.65 2.51 -2.43
C GLY A 86 12.16 2.86 -2.37
N LEU A 87 11.46 2.44 -1.29
CA LEU A 87 10.05 2.76 -1.08
C LEU A 87 9.81 4.27 -0.96
N ARG A 88 10.71 5.00 -0.29
CA ARG A 88 10.59 6.46 -0.12
C ARG A 88 10.41 7.20 -1.44
N GLY A 89 11.06 6.74 -2.52
CA GLY A 89 10.94 7.31 -3.86
C GLY A 89 9.59 7.03 -4.54
N THR A 90 8.82 6.07 -4.06
CA THR A 90 7.50 5.71 -4.63
C THR A 90 6.33 6.33 -3.86
N VAL A 91 6.59 6.84 -2.65
CA VAL A 91 5.58 7.50 -1.83
C VAL A 91 5.24 8.88 -2.42
N PRO A 92 3.96 9.26 -2.52
CA PRO A 92 3.54 10.59 -2.96
C PRO A 92 4.23 11.70 -2.18
N ASP A 93 4.56 12.80 -2.85
CA ASP A 93 5.38 13.88 -2.30
C ASP A 93 4.82 14.45 -0.99
N THR A 94 3.52 14.71 -0.94
CA THR A 94 2.85 15.23 0.27
C THR A 94 3.02 14.30 1.49
N LEU A 95 2.81 13.00 1.27
CA LEU A 95 2.97 12.00 2.34
C LEU A 95 4.44 11.81 2.70
N ARG A 96 5.33 11.79 1.71
CA ARG A 96 6.78 11.67 1.93
C ARG A 96 7.31 12.82 2.77
N ASP A 97 6.98 14.06 2.42
CA ASP A 97 7.44 15.24 3.13
C ASP A 97 6.94 15.26 4.59
N TYR A 98 5.71 14.79 4.81
CA TYR A 98 5.19 14.59 6.15
C TYR A 98 5.97 13.53 6.94
N LEU A 99 6.23 12.36 6.34
CA LEU A 99 6.96 11.27 6.99
C LEU A 99 8.42 11.64 7.29
N ASP A 100 9.05 12.41 6.40
CA ASP A 100 10.44 12.87 6.55
C ASP A 100 10.62 13.81 7.77
N GLN A 101 9.58 14.52 8.16
CA GLN A 101 9.59 15.44 9.29
C GLN A 101 9.31 14.76 10.64
N GLN A 102 8.90 13.49 10.61
CA GLN A 102 8.52 12.78 11.83
C GLN A 102 9.74 12.30 12.63
N PRO A 103 9.72 12.40 13.96
CA PRO A 103 10.73 11.76 14.80
C PRO A 103 10.62 10.23 14.66
N LYS A 104 11.73 9.51 14.84
CA LYS A 104 11.80 8.05 14.65
C LYS A 104 10.68 7.24 15.28
N PRO A 105 10.21 7.52 16.52
CA PRO A 105 9.11 6.77 17.12
C PRO A 105 7.78 6.94 16.37
N GLU A 106 7.47 8.17 15.94
CA GLU A 106 6.26 8.48 15.18
C GLU A 106 6.36 7.94 13.75
N LEU A 107 7.51 8.13 13.09
CA LEU A 107 7.77 7.54 11.78
C LEU A 107 7.54 6.02 11.79
N ARG A 108 8.00 5.33 12.84
CA ARG A 108 7.76 3.88 13.00
C ARG A 108 6.27 3.54 13.08
N LYS A 109 5.48 4.34 13.79
CA LYS A 109 4.02 4.14 13.87
C LYS A 109 3.36 4.32 12.51
N HIS A 110 3.75 5.36 11.77
CA HIS A 110 3.22 5.63 10.44
C HIS A 110 3.61 4.55 9.42
N LEU A 111 4.84 4.05 9.48
CA LEU A 111 5.29 2.95 8.62
C LEU A 111 4.57 1.62 8.93
N ARG A 112 4.24 1.35 10.21
CA ARG A 112 3.39 0.22 10.59
C ARG A 112 1.98 0.37 10.04
N LEU A 113 1.38 1.56 10.20
CA LEU A 113 0.07 1.84 9.63
C LEU A 113 0.07 1.66 8.11
N LEU A 114 1.07 2.19 7.42
CA LEU A 114 1.22 2.04 5.98
C LEU A 114 1.33 0.56 5.58
N LYS A 115 2.09 -0.24 6.34
CA LYS A 115 2.19 -1.68 6.15
C LYS A 115 0.81 -2.35 6.29
N ASP A 116 0.12 -2.11 7.40
CA ASP A 116 -1.17 -2.74 7.70
C ASP A 116 -2.23 -2.37 6.66
N LEU A 117 -2.28 -1.11 6.23
CA LEU A 117 -3.16 -0.67 5.15
C LEU A 117 -2.80 -1.28 3.79
N THR A 118 -1.50 -1.44 3.51
CA THR A 118 -1.04 -2.06 2.27
C THR A 118 -1.43 -3.52 2.19
N GLU A 119 -1.32 -4.26 3.30
CA GLU A 119 -1.72 -5.67 3.39
C GLU A 119 -3.23 -5.86 3.20
N GLN A 120 -4.04 -4.93 3.72
CA GLN A 120 -5.50 -5.04 3.65
C GLN A 120 -6.11 -4.47 2.37
N TYR A 121 -5.60 -3.35 1.86
CA TYR A 121 -6.24 -2.56 0.81
C TYR A 121 -5.36 -2.32 -0.41
N GLY A 122 -4.11 -2.76 -0.38
CA GLY A 122 -3.13 -2.50 -1.42
C GLY A 122 -2.41 -1.16 -1.26
N LEU A 123 -1.22 -1.08 -1.87
CA LEU A 123 -0.28 0.04 -1.68
C LEU A 123 -0.85 1.40 -2.11
N GLN A 124 -1.51 1.45 -3.27
CA GLN A 124 -2.04 2.71 -3.80
C GLN A 124 -3.17 3.27 -2.92
N THR A 125 -4.07 2.40 -2.47
CA THR A 125 -5.13 2.78 -1.53
C THR A 125 -4.56 3.26 -0.21
N ALA A 126 -3.53 2.57 0.30
CA ALA A 126 -2.84 2.96 1.53
C ALA A 126 -2.19 4.35 1.41
N PHE A 127 -1.51 4.63 0.29
CA PHE A 127 -0.95 5.96 0.03
C PHE A 127 -2.02 7.04 -0.02
N SER A 128 -3.08 6.81 -0.80
CA SER A 128 -4.18 7.77 -0.94
C SER A 128 -4.89 8.04 0.39
N ALA A 129 -5.14 7.01 1.19
CA ALA A 129 -5.78 7.15 2.49
C ALA A 129 -4.90 7.95 3.47
N MET A 130 -3.62 7.62 3.57
CA MET A 130 -2.69 8.35 4.43
C MET A 130 -2.47 9.79 3.96
N GLU A 131 -2.33 10.02 2.66
CA GLU A 131 -2.19 11.38 2.10
C GLU A 131 -3.42 12.23 2.42
N HIS A 132 -4.61 11.66 2.35
CA HIS A 132 -5.83 12.36 2.72
C HIS A 132 -5.84 12.79 4.20
N THR A 133 -5.35 11.95 5.11
CA THR A 133 -5.24 12.32 6.53
C THR A 133 -4.18 13.39 6.74
N VAL A 134 -3.06 13.35 6.03
CA VAL A 134 -2.03 14.41 6.08
C VAL A 134 -2.60 15.76 5.68
N ARG A 135 -3.41 15.81 4.62
CA ARG A 135 -4.08 17.05 4.17
C ARG A 135 -5.06 17.60 5.21
N ASN A 136 -5.62 16.74 6.05
CA ASN A 136 -6.51 17.12 7.16
C ASN A 136 -5.76 17.50 8.46
N GLY A 137 -4.41 17.52 8.42
CA GLY A 137 -3.57 18.03 9.50
C GLY A 137 -2.65 17.02 10.15
N SER A 138 -3.02 15.75 10.26
CA SER A 138 -2.14 14.72 10.83
C SER A 138 -2.59 13.31 10.45
N VAL A 139 -1.66 12.37 10.41
CA VAL A 139 -1.99 10.96 10.19
C VAL A 139 -2.63 10.37 11.44
N ASN A 140 -3.88 9.96 11.31
CA ASN A 140 -4.65 9.26 12.33
C ASN A 140 -4.99 7.86 11.82
N VAL A 141 -4.73 6.83 12.65
CA VAL A 141 -4.94 5.41 12.30
C VAL A 141 -6.41 5.14 11.95
N CYS A 142 -7.33 5.64 12.79
CA CYS A 142 -8.77 5.41 12.57
C CYS A 142 -9.24 6.05 11.26
N ASP A 143 -8.87 7.30 11.01
CA ASP A 143 -9.29 8.02 9.81
C ASP A 143 -8.71 7.39 8.55
N ALA A 144 -7.42 7.04 8.54
CA ALA A 144 -6.79 6.39 7.40
C ALA A 144 -7.43 5.03 7.09
N THR A 145 -7.75 4.24 8.11
CA THR A 145 -8.42 2.93 7.95
C THR A 145 -9.83 3.10 7.39
N VAL A 146 -10.61 4.04 7.90
CA VAL A 146 -11.96 4.32 7.40
C VAL A 146 -11.93 4.81 5.96
N ILE A 147 -11.01 5.69 5.61
CA ILE A 147 -10.83 6.19 4.24
C ILE A 147 -10.46 5.05 3.31
N ALA A 148 -9.47 4.22 3.67
CA ALA A 148 -9.05 3.07 2.86
C ALA A 148 -10.20 2.07 2.66
N ALA A 149 -10.96 1.76 3.70
CA ALA A 149 -12.13 0.89 3.61
C ALA A 149 -13.22 1.46 2.69
N ARG A 150 -13.48 2.76 2.76
CA ARG A 150 -14.44 3.43 1.87
C ARG A 150 -13.99 3.37 0.41
N MET A 151 -12.71 3.64 0.14
CA MET A 151 -12.17 3.61 -1.22
C MET A 151 -12.30 2.24 -1.87
N THR A 152 -12.13 1.16 -1.11
CA THR A 152 -12.22 -0.21 -1.62
C THR A 152 -13.61 -0.83 -1.55
N GLY A 153 -14.39 -0.51 -0.52
CA GLY A 153 -15.70 -1.11 -0.28
C GLY A 153 -16.84 -0.49 -1.08
N TYR A 154 -16.69 0.77 -1.51
CA TYR A 154 -17.77 1.53 -2.17
C TYR A 154 -17.44 1.99 -3.59
N GLY A 155 -16.25 1.67 -4.11
CA GLY A 155 -15.84 2.12 -5.45
C GLY A 155 -15.87 3.66 -5.61
N LEU A 156 -15.71 4.39 -4.51
CA LEU A 156 -15.77 5.85 -4.49
C LEU A 156 -14.42 6.43 -4.95
N GLU A 157 -14.22 6.45 -6.25
CA GLU A 157 -13.25 7.35 -6.88
C GLU A 157 -13.79 8.80 -6.97
N THR A 158 -15.07 8.99 -6.80
CA THR A 158 -15.75 10.30 -6.76
C THR A 158 -16.33 10.55 -5.37
N PRO A 159 -16.13 11.73 -4.77
CA PRO A 159 -16.86 12.11 -3.56
C PRO A 159 -18.37 11.99 -3.84
N PRO A 160 -19.17 11.49 -2.88
CA PRO A 160 -20.59 11.45 -3.05
C PRO A 160 -21.09 12.86 -3.40
N GLU A 161 -21.95 12.96 -4.43
CA GLU A 161 -22.61 14.23 -4.71
C GLU A 161 -23.23 14.77 -3.42
N PRO A 162 -23.07 16.06 -3.13
CA PRO A 162 -23.70 16.64 -1.95
C PRO A 162 -25.20 16.32 -2.03
N GLY A 163 -25.68 15.57 -1.05
CA GLY A 163 -27.09 15.25 -0.93
C GLY A 163 -27.94 16.52 -0.98
N PRO A 164 -29.20 16.43 -1.38
CA PRO A 164 -30.09 17.60 -1.46
C PRO A 164 -30.05 18.32 -0.11
N PRO A 165 -29.96 19.66 -0.11
CA PRO A 165 -29.85 20.44 1.11
C PRO A 165 -31.01 20.11 2.04
N LEU A 166 -30.76 19.95 3.34
CA LEU A 166 -31.74 19.54 4.36
C LEU A 166 -33.04 20.37 4.30
N GLN A 167 -32.99 21.60 3.83
CA GLN A 167 -34.14 22.47 3.59
C GLN A 167 -35.20 21.88 2.64
N VAL A 168 -34.81 20.96 1.75
CA VAL A 168 -35.75 20.26 0.84
C VAL A 168 -36.58 19.25 1.64
N TYR A 169 -36.01 18.65 2.69
CA TYR A 169 -36.75 17.73 3.57
C TYR A 169 -37.69 18.50 4.50
N ASP A 170 -37.27 19.65 5.03
CA ASP A 170 -38.11 20.49 5.88
C ASP A 170 -39.32 21.02 5.11
N ALA A 171 -39.16 21.39 3.85
CA ALA A 171 -40.28 21.84 2.99
C ALA A 171 -41.30 20.73 2.67
N ALA A 172 -40.85 19.46 2.61
CA ALA A 172 -41.74 18.31 2.41
C ALA A 172 -42.53 17.99 3.67
N PHE A 173 -41.91 18.12 4.87
CA PHE A 173 -42.58 17.91 6.17
C PHE A 173 -43.61 18.99 6.47
N LEU A 174 -43.34 20.25 6.17
CA LEU A 174 -44.25 21.37 6.40
C LEU A 174 -45.49 21.35 5.48
N ARG A 175 -45.40 20.71 4.31
CA ARG A 175 -46.55 20.54 3.39
C ARG A 175 -47.46 19.38 3.75
N GLY A 176 -46.99 18.40 4.53
CA GLY A 176 -47.79 17.24 4.96
C GLY A 176 -48.65 17.46 6.19
N GLY A 177 -48.60 18.64 6.85
CA GLY A 177 -49.29 18.94 8.07
C GLY A 177 -50.64 19.69 7.99
N ALA A 178 -51.16 19.90 6.78
CA ALA A 178 -52.52 20.41 6.62
C ALA A 178 -53.49 19.23 6.58
N VAL A 179 -53.90 18.75 7.73
CA VAL A 179 -55.08 17.89 7.82
C VAL A 179 -56.28 18.82 7.78
N ASP A 180 -57.11 18.66 6.78
CA ASP A 180 -58.45 19.27 6.68
C ASP A 180 -59.30 18.81 7.84
N ASP A 181 -59.58 19.72 8.75
CA ASP A 181 -60.77 19.64 9.65
C ASP A 181 -61.93 20.33 8.93
N ALA A 182 -62.84 19.52 8.43
CA ALA A 182 -64.19 19.90 8.08
C ALA A 182 -65.14 18.76 8.38
#